data_98dcac92ca6dc4639e92b0659dc9a0cb
#
_entry.id   98dcac92ca6dc4639e92b0659dc9a0cb
#
_cell.length_a   1.000
_cell.length_b   1.000
_cell.length_c   1.000
_cell.angle_alpha   90.00
_cell.angle_beta   90.00
_cell.angle_gamma   90.00
#
_symmetry.space_group_name_H-M   'P 1'
#
loop_
_entity.id
_entity.type
_entity.pdbx_description
1 polymer ?
#
loop_
_entity_poly.entity_id
_entity_poly.type
_entity_poly.pdbx_seq_one_letter_code
_entity_poly.pdbx_strand_id
1 'polypeptide(L)'
;MKLGILVNTDKNAKEIIGLTKAATSKGHEVVIFMMDEGVRLLRKSSVANLFKIPGVIMSFCQYSADIIGVSTDKIAKEITSGSQYDNAAMNKEADKVIIL
;
A
#
# COMPACT_ATOMS: atom_id res chain seq x y z
N MET A 1 -0.39 17.32 -2.65
CA MET A 1 -0.13 16.44 -3.80
C MET A 1 -0.47 15.01 -3.44
N LYS A 2 -0.53 14.14 -4.42
CA LYS A 2 -0.79 12.72 -4.22
C LYS A 2 0.51 11.93 -4.38
N LEU A 3 0.91 11.22 -3.34
CA LEU A 3 2.10 10.38 -3.33
C LEU A 3 1.70 8.92 -3.50
N GLY A 4 2.27 8.25 -4.49
CA GLY A 4 2.10 6.80 -4.66
C GLY A 4 3.27 6.06 -4.05
N ILE A 5 3.00 4.99 -3.32
CA ILE A 5 4.02 4.09 -2.80
C ILE A 5 3.75 2.70 -3.34
N LEU A 6 4.65 2.23 -4.19
CA LEU A 6 4.61 0.86 -4.72
C LEU A 6 5.46 -0.02 -3.82
N VAL A 7 4.83 -0.98 -3.17
CA VAL A 7 5.50 -1.88 -2.22
C VAL A 7 5.64 -3.25 -2.87
N ASN A 8 6.85 -3.59 -3.28
CA ASN A 8 7.13 -4.88 -3.94
C ASN A 8 8.05 -5.79 -3.13
N THR A 9 8.46 -5.36 -1.93
CA THR A 9 9.21 -6.20 -0.99
C THR A 9 8.63 -6.02 0.41
N ASP A 10 8.97 -6.91 1.33
CA ASP A 10 8.53 -6.83 2.73
C ASP A 10 9.60 -6.25 3.66
N LYS A 11 10.63 -5.61 3.10
CA LYS A 11 11.82 -5.20 3.86
C LYS A 11 11.79 -3.77 4.36
N ASN A 12 10.87 -2.94 3.88
CA ASN A 12 10.90 -1.49 4.09
C ASN A 12 9.70 -0.97 4.91
N ALA A 13 9.22 -1.77 5.86
CA ALA A 13 8.04 -1.40 6.66
C ALA A 13 8.21 -0.05 7.36
N LYS A 14 9.37 0.19 7.97
CA LYS A 14 9.63 1.45 8.70
C LYS A 14 9.58 2.65 7.77
N GLU A 15 10.16 2.53 6.58
CA GLU A 15 10.20 3.58 5.57
C GLU A 15 8.79 3.89 5.06
N ILE A 16 8.00 2.85 4.81
CA ILE A 16 6.61 3.01 4.37
C ILE A 16 5.80 3.77 5.43
N ILE A 17 5.90 3.36 6.68
CA ILE A 17 5.17 3.98 7.79
C ILE A 17 5.62 5.44 7.96
N GLY A 18 6.93 5.67 8.01
CA GLY A 18 7.48 7.01 8.22
C GLY A 18 7.11 7.97 7.12
N LEU A 19 7.26 7.53 5.87
CA LEU A 19 6.93 8.37 4.72
C LEU A 19 5.43 8.69 4.65
N THR A 20 4.58 7.68 4.91
CA THR A 20 3.12 7.86 4.91
C THR A 20 2.70 8.89 5.96
N LYS A 21 3.22 8.75 7.19
CA LYS A 21 2.88 9.67 8.27
C LYS A 21 3.41 11.07 8.01
N ALA A 22 4.64 11.19 7.50
CA ALA A 22 5.21 12.49 7.17
C ALA A 22 4.42 13.20 6.08
N ALA A 23 4.05 12.47 5.02
CA ALA A 23 3.30 13.07 3.91
C ALA A 23 1.90 13.51 4.36
N THR A 24 1.18 12.66 5.10
CA THR A 24 -0.18 13.01 5.56
C THR A 24 -0.17 14.16 6.56
N SER A 25 0.85 14.26 7.40
CA SER A 25 0.97 15.36 8.34
C SER A 25 1.13 16.71 7.64
N LYS A 26 1.59 16.70 6.40
CA LYS A 26 1.71 17.93 5.57
C LYS A 26 0.52 18.11 4.64
N GLY A 27 -0.53 17.32 4.80
CA GLY A 27 -1.75 17.48 4.01
C GLY A 27 -1.72 16.78 2.65
N HIS A 28 -0.74 15.93 2.38
CA HIS A 28 -0.70 15.16 1.13
C HIS A 28 -1.54 13.89 1.24
N GLU A 29 -2.09 13.47 0.11
CA GLU A 29 -2.72 12.16 -0.02
C GLU A 29 -1.66 11.11 -0.30
N VAL A 30 -1.88 9.88 0.20
CA VAL A 30 -0.98 8.76 -0.02
C VAL A 30 -1.77 7.57 -0.53
N VAL A 31 -1.32 6.99 -1.63
CA VAL A 31 -1.89 5.76 -2.21
C VAL A 31 -0.81 4.69 -2.13
N ILE A 32 -1.13 3.59 -1.47
CA ILE A 32 -0.20 2.47 -1.29
C ILE A 32 -0.74 1.27 -2.06
N PHE A 33 0.10 0.70 -2.94
CA PHE A 33 -0.22 -0.54 -3.64
C PHE A 33 0.84 -1.58 -3.32
N MET A 34 0.41 -2.76 -2.86
CA MET A 34 1.29 -3.85 -2.48
C MET A 34 1.22 -4.97 -3.51
N MET A 35 2.39 -5.43 -3.96
CA MET A 35 2.51 -6.55 -4.88
C MET A 35 3.73 -7.39 -4.53
N ASP A 36 3.87 -8.54 -5.15
CA ASP A 36 4.96 -9.49 -4.90
C ASP A 36 5.14 -9.73 -3.39
N GLU A 37 6.36 -9.75 -2.90
CA GLU A 37 6.65 -9.95 -1.47
C GLU A 37 6.06 -8.86 -0.59
N GLY A 38 5.73 -7.70 -1.15
CA GLY A 38 5.14 -6.59 -0.41
C GLY A 38 3.80 -6.95 0.23
N VAL A 39 3.07 -7.92 -0.33
CA VAL A 39 1.79 -8.35 0.25
C VAL A 39 1.95 -8.99 1.63
N ARG A 40 3.14 -9.44 1.99
CA ARG A 40 3.40 -9.99 3.33
C ARG A 40 3.20 -8.95 4.43
N LEU A 41 3.35 -7.67 4.09
CA LEU A 41 3.16 -6.58 5.05
C LEU A 41 1.70 -6.37 5.43
N LEU A 42 0.76 -6.99 4.70
CA LEU A 42 -0.65 -6.99 5.10
C LEU A 42 -0.86 -7.68 6.45
N ARG A 43 0.06 -8.54 6.87
CA ARG A 43 0.03 -9.21 8.16
C ARG A 43 0.63 -8.37 9.28
N LYS A 44 1.37 -7.33 8.95
CA LYS A 44 1.99 -6.45 9.94
C LYS A 44 1.02 -5.33 10.27
N SER A 45 0.47 -5.35 11.48
CA SER A 45 -0.60 -4.41 11.87
C SER A 45 -0.19 -2.96 11.74
N SER A 46 1.08 -2.62 12.01
CA SER A 46 1.56 -1.24 11.90
C SER A 46 1.52 -0.72 10.46
N VAL A 47 1.66 -1.60 9.47
CA VAL A 47 1.50 -1.24 8.06
C VAL A 47 0.04 -1.33 7.64
N ALA A 48 -0.61 -2.45 7.95
CA ALA A 48 -2.00 -2.68 7.56
C ALA A 48 -2.93 -1.59 8.09
N ASN A 49 -2.68 -1.06 9.29
CA ASN A 49 -3.51 -0.03 9.90
C ASN A 49 -3.28 1.39 9.34
N LEU A 50 -2.35 1.56 8.42
CA LEU A 50 -2.13 2.88 7.79
C LEU A 50 -3.38 3.40 7.07
N PHE A 51 -4.27 2.50 6.61
CA PHE A 51 -5.51 2.91 5.96
C PHE A 51 -6.40 3.78 6.86
N LYS A 52 -6.21 3.68 8.17
CA LYS A 52 -7.01 4.46 9.14
C LYS A 52 -6.62 5.94 9.17
N ILE A 53 -5.47 6.29 8.64
CA ILE A 53 -5.04 7.69 8.57
C ILE A 53 -5.83 8.38 7.47
N PRO A 54 -6.52 9.51 7.76
CA PRO A 54 -7.22 10.26 6.72
C PRO A 54 -6.27 10.63 5.58
N GLY A 55 -6.71 10.38 4.33
CA GLY A 55 -5.90 10.65 3.15
C GLY A 55 -5.06 9.48 2.67
N VAL A 56 -5.11 8.33 3.35
CA VAL A 56 -4.40 7.12 2.92
C VAL A 56 -5.37 6.14 2.29
N ILE A 57 -5.05 5.69 1.09
CA ILE A 57 -5.79 4.65 0.35
C ILE A 57 -4.83 3.49 0.11
N MET A 58 -5.28 2.29 0.43
CA MET A 58 -4.46 1.08 0.29
C MET A 58 -5.16 0.04 -0.57
N SER A 59 -4.38 -0.62 -1.40
CA SER A 59 -4.80 -1.78 -2.18
C SER A 59 -3.65 -2.75 -2.34
N PHE A 60 -3.95 -3.95 -2.80
CA PHE A 60 -2.93 -4.98 -3.02
C PHE A 60 -3.31 -5.84 -4.23
N CYS A 61 -2.32 -6.51 -4.79
CA CYS A 61 -2.52 -7.45 -5.89
C CYS A 61 -2.97 -8.80 -5.33
N GLN A 62 -4.22 -9.19 -5.61
CA GLN A 62 -4.75 -10.47 -5.14
C GLN A 62 -3.96 -11.64 -5.71
N TYR A 63 -3.53 -11.53 -6.96
CA TYR A 63 -2.71 -12.56 -7.59
C TYR A 63 -1.41 -12.79 -6.81
N SER A 64 -0.74 -11.72 -6.41
CA SER A 64 0.48 -11.82 -5.59
C SER A 64 0.19 -12.49 -4.25
N ALA A 65 -0.91 -12.11 -3.60
CA ALA A 65 -1.29 -12.71 -2.32
C ALA A 65 -1.53 -14.21 -2.46
N ASP A 66 -2.20 -14.63 -3.54
CA ASP A 66 -2.48 -16.05 -3.81
C ASP A 66 -1.18 -16.84 -4.06
N ILE A 67 -0.29 -16.30 -4.88
CA ILE A 67 0.98 -16.96 -5.22
C ILE A 67 1.88 -17.10 -3.99
N ILE A 68 1.97 -16.06 -3.18
CA ILE A 68 2.84 -16.03 -1.99
C ILE A 68 2.20 -16.78 -0.81
N GLY A 69 0.89 -16.96 -0.85
CA GLY A 69 0.18 -17.65 0.21
C GLY A 69 -0.20 -16.77 1.39
N VAL A 70 -0.41 -15.49 1.15
CA VAL A 70 -0.91 -14.56 2.17
C VAL A 70 -2.43 -14.65 2.21
N SER A 71 -2.97 -15.07 3.36
CA SER A 71 -4.43 -15.09 3.55
C SER A 71 -4.97 -13.67 3.60
N THR A 72 -6.05 -13.42 2.83
CA THR A 72 -6.70 -12.12 2.78
C THR A 72 -8.03 -12.09 3.53
N ASP A 73 -8.40 -13.17 4.20
CA ASP A 73 -9.69 -13.31 4.86
C ASP A 73 -9.91 -12.32 6.01
N LYS A 74 -8.83 -11.94 6.67
CA LYS A 74 -8.90 -11.05 7.85
C LYS A 74 -8.42 -9.63 7.55
N ILE A 75 -8.19 -9.31 6.29
CA ILE A 75 -7.76 -7.97 5.90
C ILE A 75 -8.96 -7.03 5.94
N ALA A 76 -8.74 -5.82 6.44
CA ALA A 76 -9.78 -4.79 6.50
C ALA A 76 -10.38 -4.56 5.11
N LYS A 77 -11.69 -4.37 5.04
CA LYS A 77 -12.40 -4.14 3.77
C LYS A 77 -11.94 -2.87 3.07
N GLU A 78 -11.45 -1.92 3.83
CA GLU A 78 -10.94 -0.65 3.31
C GLU A 78 -9.66 -0.84 2.49
N ILE A 79 -8.95 -1.96 2.69
CA ILE A 79 -7.80 -2.30 1.86
C ILE A 79 -8.33 -3.11 0.68
N THR A 80 -8.32 -2.51 -0.49
CA THR A 80 -8.96 -3.08 -1.68
C THR A 80 -8.16 -4.24 -2.27
N SER A 81 -8.84 -5.37 -2.49
CA SER A 81 -8.28 -6.45 -3.30
C SER A 81 -8.33 -6.03 -4.76
N GLY A 82 -7.19 -5.90 -5.39
CA GLY A 82 -7.09 -5.40 -6.75
C GLY A 82 -6.13 -6.18 -7.62
N SER A 83 -5.67 -5.54 -8.67
CA SER A 83 -4.81 -6.13 -9.69
C SER A 83 -3.76 -5.11 -10.13
N GLN A 84 -2.94 -5.47 -11.12
CA GLN A 84 -1.98 -4.55 -11.72
C GLN A 84 -2.66 -3.34 -12.37
N TYR A 85 -3.96 -3.41 -12.62
CA TYR A 85 -4.73 -2.25 -13.06
C TYR A 85 -4.63 -1.12 -12.02
N ASP A 86 -4.72 -1.45 -10.74
CA ASP A 86 -4.62 -0.47 -9.65
C ASP A 86 -3.24 0.16 -9.57
N ASN A 87 -2.20 -0.64 -9.85
CA ASN A 87 -0.84 -0.13 -9.95
C ASN A 87 -0.72 0.89 -11.09
N ALA A 88 -1.26 0.54 -12.26
CA ALA A 88 -1.24 1.43 -13.41
C ALA A 88 -2.01 2.72 -13.14
N ALA A 89 -3.18 2.63 -12.49
CA ALA A 89 -3.98 3.78 -12.13
C ALA A 89 -3.22 4.70 -11.16
N MET A 90 -2.57 4.13 -10.16
CA MET A 90 -1.75 4.89 -9.21
C MET A 90 -0.62 5.63 -9.92
N ASN A 91 0.09 4.96 -10.81
CA ASN A 91 1.19 5.58 -11.56
C ASN A 91 0.72 6.72 -12.45
N LYS A 92 -0.51 6.64 -12.95
CA LYS A 92 -1.10 7.69 -13.77
C LYS A 92 -1.55 8.88 -12.93
N GLU A 93 -2.14 8.63 -11.77
CA GLU A 93 -2.82 9.66 -10.97
C GLU A 93 -1.92 10.32 -9.94
N ALA A 94 -0.91 9.62 -9.42
CA ALA A 94 -0.02 10.16 -8.41
C ALA A 94 0.92 11.20 -9.02
N ASP A 95 1.21 12.24 -8.24
CA ASP A 95 2.19 13.25 -8.64
C ASP A 95 3.60 12.70 -8.61
N LYS A 96 3.88 11.82 -7.66
CA LYS A 96 5.15 11.09 -7.56
C LYS A 96 4.89 9.68 -7.08
N VAL A 97 5.69 8.74 -7.55
CA VAL A 97 5.64 7.35 -7.11
C VAL A 97 7.02 6.94 -6.59
N ILE A 98 7.03 6.35 -5.41
CA ILE A 98 8.24 5.82 -4.77
C ILE A 98 8.07 4.31 -4.64
N ILE A 99 9.12 3.57 -4.96
CA ILE A 99 9.12 2.12 -4.84
C ILE A 99 9.84 1.73 -3.55
N LEU A 100 9.15 1.05 -2.68
CA LEU A 100 9.62 0.55 -1.42
C LEU A 100 9.26 -0.92 -1.28
#